data_272812778eb552e45449fa869ad854f9
#
_entry.id   272812778eb552e45449fa869ad854f9
#
_cell.length_a   1.000
_cell.length_b   1.000
_cell.length_c   1.000
_cell.angle_alpha   90.00
_cell.angle_beta   90.00
_cell.angle_gamma   90.00
#
_symmetry.space_group_name_H-M   'P 1'
#
loop_
_entity.id
_entity.type
_entity.pdbx_description
1 polymer ?
#
loop_
_entity_poly.entity_id
_entity_poly.type
_entity_poly.pdbx_seq_one_letter_code
_entity_poly.pdbx_strand_id
1 'polypeptide(L)'
;YISLGGGDAVARVQAEMANPKADILVGGSVDLYGSLATAGAFEAYDSPNNDSLDARFNDPNHFWQGWYMGVLSIIINEERFEKELAPKGVKMPETWDDLLDSNYKNVFVWANPTTAGGAYIATACQIFRLGEDAAWDYLKALDQNVHHYYKGAGDVISPVATGEFIASIAWAHDSFKIQQQGYPLKLIIPKQTAYEIGGSAIIKGGPNTENAKVFIDWLLTKEAQELSVATSYRYPVRADVAAPAGLPTLEEVDLVDYDRDQAASMKEAVLEKFDAEIISNRA
;
A
#
# COMPACT_ATOMS: atom_id res chain seq x y z
N TYR A 1 2.47 -15.60 16.44
CA TYR A 1 2.84 -14.94 15.17
C TYR A 1 4.12 -14.12 15.31
N ILE A 2 4.76 -13.82 14.18
CA ILE A 2 5.93 -12.94 14.10
C ILE A 2 5.56 -11.83 13.12
N SER A 3 5.72 -10.56 13.55
CA SER A 3 5.50 -9.40 12.71
C SER A 3 6.82 -8.98 12.06
N LEU A 4 6.81 -8.84 10.74
CA LEU A 4 7.96 -8.47 9.91
C LEU A 4 7.54 -7.46 8.84
N GLY A 5 8.49 -6.69 8.34
CA GLY A 5 8.30 -5.95 7.09
C GLY A 5 8.11 -6.92 5.92
N GLY A 6 7.38 -6.50 4.87
CA GLY A 6 7.05 -7.41 3.76
C GLY A 6 8.29 -8.05 3.11
N GLY A 7 9.34 -7.28 2.86
CA GLY A 7 10.60 -7.80 2.32
C GLY A 7 11.30 -8.82 3.25
N ASP A 8 11.34 -8.53 4.55
CA ASP A 8 11.92 -9.44 5.55
C ASP A 8 11.11 -10.74 5.66
N ALA A 9 9.76 -10.64 5.56
CA ALA A 9 8.89 -11.82 5.57
C ALA A 9 9.16 -12.72 4.36
N VAL A 10 9.29 -12.14 3.16
CA VAL A 10 9.64 -12.88 1.94
C VAL A 10 11.01 -13.54 2.07
N ALA A 11 12.03 -12.80 2.49
CA ALA A 11 13.39 -13.33 2.67
C ALA A 11 13.40 -14.47 3.68
N ARG A 12 12.64 -14.37 4.76
CA ARG A 12 12.51 -15.43 5.76
C ARG A 12 11.85 -16.68 5.20
N VAL A 13 10.72 -16.54 4.49
CA VAL A 13 10.06 -17.69 3.86
C VAL A 13 11.01 -18.39 2.91
N GLN A 14 11.74 -17.64 2.07
CA GLN A 14 12.75 -18.20 1.16
C GLN A 14 13.85 -18.96 1.90
N ALA A 15 14.40 -18.38 2.96
CA ALA A 15 15.46 -19.02 3.76
C ALA A 15 14.98 -20.30 4.48
N GLU A 16 13.72 -20.37 4.84
CA GLU A 16 13.13 -21.50 5.57
C GLU A 16 12.49 -22.57 4.66
N MET A 17 12.49 -22.42 3.31
CA MET A 17 11.82 -23.34 2.39
C MET A 17 12.19 -24.82 2.57
N ALA A 18 13.44 -25.13 2.91
CA ALA A 18 13.88 -26.52 3.14
C ALA A 18 13.37 -27.11 4.47
N ASN A 19 13.00 -26.27 5.42
CA ASN A 19 12.49 -26.66 6.75
C ASN A 19 11.59 -25.56 7.30
N PRO A 20 10.36 -25.40 6.78
CA PRO A 20 9.46 -24.32 7.15
C PRO A 20 9.14 -24.30 8.65
N LYS A 21 9.11 -23.10 9.23
CA LYS A 21 8.80 -22.87 10.65
C LYS A 21 7.44 -22.18 10.84
N ALA A 22 6.87 -21.67 9.79
CA ALA A 22 5.57 -21.04 9.76
C ALA A 22 4.61 -21.81 8.84
N ASP A 23 3.33 -21.69 9.10
CA ASP A 23 2.26 -22.35 8.34
C ASP A 23 1.67 -21.42 7.29
N ILE A 24 1.66 -20.11 7.58
CA ILE A 24 0.97 -19.10 6.78
C ILE A 24 1.85 -17.85 6.68
N LEU A 25 1.89 -17.26 5.50
CA LEU A 25 2.28 -15.86 5.29
C LEU A 25 1.00 -15.04 5.16
N VAL A 26 0.82 -14.03 6.03
CA VAL A 26 -0.38 -13.18 6.03
C VAL A 26 0.00 -11.71 6.05
N GLY A 27 -0.59 -10.93 5.15
CA GLY A 27 -0.35 -9.50 5.01
C GLY A 27 0.81 -9.15 4.10
N GLY A 28 0.99 -7.86 3.90
CA GLY A 28 1.84 -7.34 2.83
C GLY A 28 1.20 -7.49 1.45
N SER A 29 1.71 -6.74 0.47
CA SER A 29 1.17 -6.78 -0.90
C SER A 29 1.41 -8.12 -1.57
N VAL A 30 0.41 -8.62 -2.28
CA VAL A 30 0.52 -9.82 -3.14
C VAL A 30 1.58 -9.68 -4.22
N ASP A 31 2.00 -8.47 -4.57
CA ASP A 31 3.12 -8.21 -5.47
C ASP A 31 4.43 -8.87 -5.00
N LEU A 32 4.54 -9.18 -3.70
CA LEU A 32 5.66 -9.91 -3.12
C LEU A 32 5.48 -11.44 -3.15
N TYR A 33 4.25 -11.91 -3.36
CA TYR A 33 3.92 -13.35 -3.29
C TYR A 33 4.27 -14.09 -4.57
N GLY A 34 4.25 -13.42 -5.73
CA GLY A 34 4.50 -14.04 -7.02
C GLY A 34 5.87 -14.75 -7.11
N SER A 35 6.93 -14.12 -6.59
CA SER A 35 8.27 -14.72 -6.55
C SER A 35 8.33 -15.96 -5.66
N LEU A 36 7.64 -15.96 -4.52
CA LEU A 36 7.54 -17.10 -3.61
C LEU A 36 6.72 -18.24 -4.23
N ALA A 37 5.61 -17.91 -4.90
CA ALA A 37 4.81 -18.90 -5.62
C ALA A 37 5.62 -19.58 -6.73
N THR A 38 6.33 -18.80 -7.54
CA THR A 38 7.24 -19.31 -8.61
C THR A 38 8.35 -20.18 -8.03
N ALA A 39 8.89 -19.81 -6.87
CA ALA A 39 9.92 -20.62 -6.17
C ALA A 39 9.35 -21.90 -5.53
N GLY A 40 8.03 -22.09 -5.53
CA GLY A 40 7.38 -23.27 -4.94
C GLY A 40 7.28 -23.23 -3.42
N ALA A 41 7.30 -22.03 -2.82
CA ALA A 41 7.21 -21.82 -1.37
C ALA A 41 5.80 -22.01 -0.82
N PHE A 42 4.77 -21.96 -1.68
CA PHE A 42 3.38 -22.04 -1.27
C PHE A 42 2.71 -23.34 -1.69
N GLU A 43 1.76 -23.78 -0.88
CA GLU A 43 0.82 -24.84 -1.20
C GLU A 43 -0.42 -24.21 -1.85
N ALA A 44 -0.83 -24.75 -3.00
CA ALA A 44 -2.06 -24.32 -3.64
C ALA A 44 -3.26 -24.76 -2.79
N TYR A 45 -4.14 -23.82 -2.48
CA TYR A 45 -5.34 -24.09 -1.71
C TYR A 45 -6.53 -23.27 -2.21
N ASP A 46 -7.55 -23.97 -2.69
CA ASP A 46 -8.81 -23.36 -3.09
C ASP A 46 -9.77 -23.34 -1.91
N SER A 47 -9.85 -22.20 -1.23
CA SER A 47 -10.76 -22.02 -0.11
C SER A 47 -12.22 -22.07 -0.59
N PRO A 48 -13.14 -22.72 0.16
CA PRO A 48 -14.57 -22.70 -0.17
C PRO A 48 -15.20 -21.31 -0.16
N ASN A 49 -14.48 -20.29 0.34
CA ASN A 49 -14.91 -18.90 0.32
C ASN A 49 -14.40 -18.10 -0.89
N ASN A 50 -13.55 -18.69 -1.75
CA ASN A 50 -13.00 -18.02 -2.93
C ASN A 50 -14.08 -17.54 -3.91
N ASP A 51 -15.16 -18.30 -4.09
CA ASP A 51 -16.29 -17.90 -4.94
C ASP A 51 -17.00 -16.62 -4.50
N SER A 52 -16.76 -16.17 -3.26
CA SER A 52 -17.32 -14.92 -2.72
C SER A 52 -16.44 -13.70 -2.99
N LEU A 53 -15.28 -13.89 -3.61
CA LEU A 53 -14.30 -12.85 -3.91
C LEU A 53 -14.35 -12.51 -5.40
N ASP A 54 -14.03 -11.24 -5.71
CA ASP A 54 -13.74 -10.87 -7.10
C ASP A 54 -12.44 -11.57 -7.55
N ALA A 55 -12.39 -12.00 -8.80
CA ALA A 55 -11.24 -12.72 -9.37
C ALA A 55 -9.90 -11.99 -9.20
N ARG A 56 -9.91 -10.66 -9.16
CA ARG A 56 -8.69 -9.85 -8.93
C ARG A 56 -8.04 -10.08 -7.56
N PHE A 57 -8.76 -10.67 -6.60
CA PHE A 57 -8.26 -10.96 -5.26
C PHE A 57 -7.75 -12.39 -5.10
N ASN A 58 -7.78 -13.20 -6.15
CA ASN A 58 -7.31 -14.59 -6.12
C ASN A 58 -6.19 -14.82 -7.13
N ASP A 59 -5.19 -15.59 -6.72
CA ASP A 59 -4.23 -16.17 -7.67
C ASP A 59 -4.93 -17.25 -8.51
N PRO A 60 -4.78 -17.22 -9.86
CA PRO A 60 -5.38 -18.23 -10.74
C PRO A 60 -4.98 -19.68 -10.42
N ASN A 61 -3.82 -19.87 -9.78
CA ASN A 61 -3.30 -21.17 -9.37
C ASN A 61 -3.53 -21.44 -7.88
N HIS A 62 -4.28 -20.59 -7.18
CA HIS A 62 -4.61 -20.70 -5.77
C HIS A 62 -3.42 -20.73 -4.79
N PHE A 63 -2.28 -20.16 -5.16
CA PHE A 63 -1.12 -20.06 -4.27
C PHE A 63 -1.28 -18.97 -3.21
N TRP A 64 -2.14 -17.97 -3.46
CA TRP A 64 -2.49 -16.95 -2.48
C TRP A 64 -3.92 -16.44 -2.69
N GLN A 65 -4.50 -15.89 -1.63
CA GLN A 65 -5.77 -15.17 -1.65
C GLN A 65 -5.57 -13.78 -1.03
N GLY A 66 -6.19 -12.77 -1.65
CA GLY A 66 -6.33 -11.46 -1.04
C GLY A 66 -7.37 -11.51 0.08
N TRP A 67 -7.11 -10.77 1.15
CA TRP A 67 -8.06 -10.68 2.26
C TRP A 67 -8.36 -9.25 2.70
N TYR A 68 -7.63 -8.29 2.18
CA TYR A 68 -7.96 -6.85 2.28
C TYR A 68 -7.42 -6.08 1.09
N MET A 69 -7.89 -4.86 0.94
CA MET A 69 -7.32 -3.89 0.01
C MET A 69 -7.05 -2.57 0.72
N GLY A 70 -5.98 -1.89 0.35
CA GLY A 70 -5.65 -0.54 0.78
C GLY A 70 -5.44 0.37 -0.43
N VAL A 71 -5.95 1.60 -0.39
CA VAL A 71 -5.73 2.60 -1.45
C VAL A 71 -4.76 3.67 -0.99
N LEU A 72 -4.00 4.24 -1.92
CA LEU A 72 -3.13 5.39 -1.64
C LEU A 72 -3.96 6.66 -1.52
N SER A 73 -3.48 7.57 -0.70
CA SER A 73 -4.07 8.89 -0.48
C SER A 73 -2.99 9.96 -0.30
N ILE A 74 -3.39 11.19 -0.54
CA ILE A 74 -2.68 12.36 -0.04
C ILE A 74 -3.20 12.64 1.36
N ILE A 75 -2.31 12.93 2.30
CA ILE A 75 -2.65 13.35 3.65
C ILE A 75 -2.14 14.75 3.92
N ILE A 76 -2.98 15.55 4.56
CA ILE A 76 -2.67 16.96 4.87
C ILE A 76 -2.97 17.21 6.35
N ASN A 77 -2.05 17.87 7.06
CA ASN A 77 -2.39 18.51 8.33
C ASN A 77 -3.24 19.75 8.05
N GLU A 78 -4.53 19.66 8.30
CA GLU A 78 -5.52 20.69 7.93
C GLU A 78 -5.26 22.01 8.66
N GLU A 79 -4.92 21.95 9.96
CA GLU A 79 -4.66 23.16 10.77
C GLU A 79 -3.44 23.95 10.25
N ARG A 80 -2.35 23.25 9.93
CA ARG A 80 -1.16 23.90 9.38
C ARG A 80 -1.39 24.38 7.95
N PHE A 81 -2.11 23.61 7.15
CA PHE A 81 -2.45 24.02 5.78
C PHE A 81 -3.22 25.33 5.79
N GLU A 82 -4.30 25.42 6.58
CA GLU A 82 -5.11 26.63 6.71
C GLU A 82 -4.32 27.83 7.25
N LYS A 83 -3.36 27.59 8.13
CA LYS A 83 -2.52 28.66 8.70
C LYS A 83 -1.39 29.12 7.78
N GLU A 84 -0.78 28.24 7.01
CA GLU A 84 0.50 28.51 6.36
C GLU A 84 0.44 28.52 4.82
N LEU A 85 -0.45 27.72 4.21
CA LEU A 85 -0.55 27.57 2.76
C LEU A 85 -1.77 28.26 2.17
N ALA A 86 -2.94 28.12 2.78
CA ALA A 86 -4.17 28.76 2.30
C ALA A 86 -4.05 30.30 2.18
N PRO A 87 -3.41 31.02 3.14
CA PRO A 87 -3.21 32.47 3.01
C PRO A 87 -2.30 32.88 1.85
N LYS A 88 -1.49 31.95 1.32
CA LYS A 88 -0.67 32.17 0.12
C LYS A 88 -1.42 31.89 -1.18
N GLY A 89 -2.70 31.51 -1.08
CA GLY A 89 -3.53 31.15 -2.23
C GLY A 89 -3.38 29.69 -2.70
N VAL A 90 -2.66 28.86 -1.95
CA VAL A 90 -2.57 27.42 -2.24
C VAL A 90 -3.92 26.78 -1.98
N LYS A 91 -4.41 25.98 -2.92
CA LYS A 91 -5.65 25.21 -2.75
C LYS A 91 -5.35 23.88 -2.10
N MET A 92 -6.34 23.36 -1.35
CA MET A 92 -6.29 21.98 -0.86
C MET A 92 -6.10 21.04 -2.07
N PRO A 93 -5.12 20.12 -2.03
CA PRO A 93 -4.87 19.26 -3.19
C PRO A 93 -6.06 18.34 -3.45
N GLU A 94 -6.38 18.12 -4.71
CA GLU A 94 -7.41 17.19 -5.18
C GLU A 94 -6.81 16.12 -6.11
N THR A 95 -5.65 16.44 -6.69
CA THR A 95 -4.95 15.61 -7.67
C THR A 95 -3.51 15.36 -7.24
N TRP A 96 -2.88 14.35 -7.85
CA TRP A 96 -1.44 14.10 -7.68
C TRP A 96 -0.58 15.31 -8.08
N ASP A 97 -0.99 16.02 -9.15
CA ASP A 97 -0.23 17.12 -9.73
C ASP A 97 -0.26 18.36 -8.83
N ASP A 98 -1.26 18.51 -7.96
CA ASP A 98 -1.30 19.60 -6.97
C ASP A 98 -0.16 19.53 -5.95
N LEU A 99 0.43 18.36 -5.74
CA LEU A 99 1.62 18.19 -4.89
C LEU A 99 2.89 18.81 -5.51
N LEU A 100 2.87 19.18 -6.78
CA LEU A 100 3.98 19.86 -7.46
C LEU A 100 4.04 21.35 -7.16
N ASP A 101 3.03 21.94 -6.49
CA ASP A 101 3.07 23.34 -6.08
C ASP A 101 4.29 23.57 -5.17
N SER A 102 5.14 24.53 -5.54
CA SER A 102 6.37 24.84 -4.82
C SER A 102 6.19 25.32 -3.38
N ASN A 103 4.97 25.68 -2.98
CA ASN A 103 4.62 25.99 -1.60
C ASN A 103 4.66 24.76 -0.68
N TYR A 104 4.64 23.54 -1.23
CA TYR A 104 4.87 22.32 -0.45
C TYR A 104 6.35 22.07 -0.13
N LYS A 105 7.27 22.82 -0.71
CA LYS A 105 8.71 22.68 -0.45
C LYS A 105 9.01 22.80 1.05
N ASN A 106 9.76 21.83 1.56
CA ASN A 106 10.15 21.69 2.98
C ASN A 106 9.00 21.42 3.97
N VAL A 107 7.76 21.25 3.51
CA VAL A 107 6.61 20.88 4.35
C VAL A 107 5.93 19.61 3.86
N PHE A 108 6.44 19.01 2.79
CA PHE A 108 6.06 17.70 2.27
C PHE A 108 7.16 16.69 2.60
N VAL A 109 6.75 15.53 3.07
CA VAL A 109 7.63 14.37 3.31
C VAL A 109 7.09 13.16 2.56
N TRP A 110 7.94 12.20 2.27
CA TRP A 110 7.51 10.96 1.64
C TRP A 110 8.32 9.78 2.14
N ALA A 111 7.85 8.56 1.88
CA ALA A 111 8.62 7.35 2.15
C ALA A 111 9.54 7.03 0.96
N ASN A 112 10.70 6.44 1.24
CA ASN A 112 11.65 6.05 0.20
C ASN A 112 11.16 4.79 -0.52
N PRO A 113 10.92 4.82 -1.84
CA PRO A 113 10.51 3.66 -2.62
C PRO A 113 11.47 2.46 -2.54
N THR A 114 12.77 2.72 -2.32
CA THR A 114 13.78 1.65 -2.22
C THR A 114 13.67 0.83 -0.93
N THR A 115 13.00 1.38 0.09
CA THR A 115 12.84 0.73 1.40
C THR A 115 11.39 0.46 1.78
N ALA A 116 10.43 1.16 1.18
CA ALA A 116 9.01 1.10 1.50
C ALA A 116 8.18 0.62 0.30
N GLY A 117 7.55 -0.54 0.42
CA GLY A 117 6.71 -1.10 -0.65
C GLY A 117 5.56 -0.20 -1.06
N GLY A 118 4.89 0.47 -0.11
CA GLY A 118 3.83 1.43 -0.41
C GLY A 118 4.31 2.64 -1.22
N ALA A 119 5.53 3.10 -0.97
CA ALA A 119 6.13 4.17 -1.75
C ALA A 119 6.54 3.68 -3.16
N TYR A 120 6.97 2.42 -3.30
CA TYR A 120 7.15 1.82 -4.61
C TYR A 120 5.83 1.77 -5.40
N ILE A 121 4.73 1.33 -4.76
CA ILE A 121 3.42 1.32 -5.40
C ILE A 121 2.99 2.73 -5.82
N ALA A 122 3.27 3.76 -5.02
CA ALA A 122 3.00 5.16 -5.38
C ALA A 122 3.87 5.63 -6.56
N THR A 123 5.12 5.19 -6.64
CA THR A 123 6.02 5.46 -7.78
C THR A 123 5.51 4.77 -9.05
N ALA A 124 5.19 3.48 -8.98
CA ALA A 124 4.63 2.72 -10.07
C ALA A 124 3.26 3.28 -10.53
N CYS A 125 2.45 3.77 -9.59
CA CYS A 125 1.20 4.47 -9.90
C CYS A 125 1.42 5.62 -10.88
N GLN A 126 2.45 6.42 -10.70
CA GLN A 126 2.75 7.53 -11.62
C GLN A 126 3.17 7.01 -13.00
N ILE A 127 3.90 5.90 -13.06
CA ILE A 127 4.30 5.28 -14.34
C ILE A 127 3.07 4.78 -15.09
N PHE A 128 2.14 4.10 -14.42
CA PHE A 128 0.89 3.63 -15.04
C PHE A 128 -0.05 4.79 -15.41
N ARG A 129 -0.05 5.87 -14.62
CA ARG A 129 -0.88 7.05 -14.86
C ARG A 129 -0.40 7.91 -16.04
N LEU A 130 0.90 8.11 -16.16
CA LEU A 130 1.48 9.12 -17.06
C LEU A 130 2.26 8.51 -18.23
N GLY A 131 2.65 7.24 -18.15
CA GLY A 131 3.70 6.66 -18.96
C GLY A 131 5.09 6.97 -18.39
N GLU A 132 6.10 6.21 -18.82
CA GLU A 132 7.41 6.20 -18.16
C GLU A 132 8.09 7.57 -18.13
N ASP A 133 8.26 8.23 -19.27
CA ASP A 133 9.01 9.49 -19.33
C ASP A 133 8.35 10.60 -18.51
N ALA A 134 7.04 10.81 -18.68
CA ALA A 134 6.32 11.85 -17.96
C ALA A 134 6.23 11.54 -16.45
N ALA A 135 6.21 10.26 -16.06
CA ALA A 135 6.27 9.88 -14.66
C ALA A 135 7.60 10.25 -14.01
N TRP A 136 8.73 10.08 -14.71
CA TRP A 136 10.03 10.49 -14.19
C TRP A 136 10.15 12.00 -14.07
N ASP A 137 9.60 12.76 -15.02
CA ASP A 137 9.52 14.22 -14.90
C ASP A 137 8.68 14.63 -13.68
N TYR A 138 7.53 14.00 -13.46
CA TYR A 138 6.69 14.20 -12.29
C TYR A 138 7.43 13.88 -10.98
N LEU A 139 8.09 12.72 -10.88
CA LEU A 139 8.81 12.28 -9.68
C LEU A 139 9.97 13.22 -9.33
N LYS A 140 10.70 13.70 -10.32
CA LYS A 140 11.77 14.70 -10.14
C LYS A 140 11.22 16.05 -9.69
N ALA A 141 10.08 16.47 -10.23
CA ALA A 141 9.41 17.69 -9.80
C ALA A 141 8.88 17.56 -8.36
N LEU A 142 8.26 16.43 -8.01
CA LEU A 142 7.79 16.15 -6.66
C LEU A 142 8.94 16.14 -5.64
N ASP A 143 10.09 15.58 -6.01
CA ASP A 143 11.29 15.54 -5.17
C ASP A 143 11.75 16.92 -4.72
N GLN A 144 11.56 17.95 -5.54
CA GLN A 144 11.91 19.33 -5.17
C GLN A 144 11.11 19.85 -3.95
N ASN A 145 9.96 19.24 -3.67
CA ASN A 145 9.12 19.57 -2.54
C ASN A 145 9.40 18.67 -1.32
N VAL A 146 9.98 17.49 -1.52
CA VAL A 146 10.24 16.53 -0.43
C VAL A 146 11.31 17.08 0.51
N HIS A 147 10.97 17.29 1.79
CA HIS A 147 11.93 17.65 2.82
C HIS A 147 12.93 16.51 3.06
N HIS A 148 12.44 15.32 3.36
CA HIS A 148 13.24 14.09 3.44
C HIS A 148 12.38 12.84 3.22
N TYR A 149 13.06 11.71 2.99
CA TYR A 149 12.43 10.41 2.80
C TYR A 149 12.51 9.56 4.06
N TYR A 150 11.35 9.09 4.53
CA TYR A 150 11.26 8.12 5.61
C TYR A 150 11.54 6.69 5.12
N LYS A 151 11.96 5.82 6.03
CA LYS A 151 12.28 4.43 5.71
C LYS A 151 11.03 3.57 5.47
N GLY A 152 9.97 3.80 6.23
CA GLY A 152 8.71 3.04 6.16
C GLY A 152 7.55 3.86 5.62
N ALA A 153 6.62 3.22 4.90
CA ALA A 153 5.45 3.90 4.32
C ALA A 153 4.49 4.50 5.38
N GLY A 154 4.43 3.90 6.58
CA GLY A 154 3.61 4.42 7.68
C GLY A 154 4.29 5.49 8.51
N ASP A 155 5.62 5.65 8.39
CA ASP A 155 6.42 6.55 9.23
C ASP A 155 6.09 8.04 8.97
N VAL A 156 5.53 8.35 7.82
CA VAL A 156 5.14 9.71 7.42
C VAL A 156 3.87 10.21 8.11
N ILE A 157 3.03 9.31 8.62
CA ILE A 157 1.69 9.67 9.10
C ILE A 157 1.77 10.48 10.40
N SER A 158 2.54 10.02 11.38
CA SER A 158 2.67 10.69 12.67
C SER A 158 3.24 12.11 12.55
N PRO A 159 4.34 12.37 11.80
CA PRO A 159 4.85 13.73 11.58
C PRO A 159 3.85 14.68 10.92
N VAL A 160 3.03 14.19 9.98
CA VAL A 160 1.96 15.01 9.39
C VAL A 160 0.82 15.20 10.38
N ALA A 161 0.39 14.15 11.09
CA ALA A 161 -0.69 14.23 12.05
C ALA A 161 -0.40 15.22 13.20
N THR A 162 0.84 15.23 13.69
CA THR A 162 1.27 16.14 14.77
C THR A 162 1.64 17.54 14.29
N GLY A 163 1.63 17.77 12.98
CA GLY A 163 1.94 19.07 12.39
C GLY A 163 3.45 19.37 12.31
N GLU A 164 4.31 18.39 12.35
CA GLU A 164 5.73 18.59 12.00
C GLU A 164 5.87 18.89 10.51
N PHE A 165 5.08 18.19 9.68
CA PHE A 165 4.95 18.47 8.24
C PHE A 165 3.48 18.71 7.88
N ILE A 166 3.25 19.25 6.68
CA ILE A 166 1.90 19.58 6.22
C ILE A 166 1.33 18.46 5.35
N ALA A 167 2.15 17.82 4.52
CA ALA A 167 1.65 16.88 3.52
C ALA A 167 2.52 15.64 3.36
N SER A 168 1.89 14.55 2.94
CA SER A 168 2.55 13.31 2.50
C SER A 168 1.64 12.48 1.61
N ILE A 169 2.21 11.38 1.05
CA ILE A 169 1.48 10.28 0.43
C ILE A 169 1.52 9.09 1.40
N ALA A 170 0.35 8.53 1.72
CA ALA A 170 0.23 7.42 2.66
C ALA A 170 -0.97 6.52 2.32
N TRP A 171 -1.07 5.37 2.99
CA TRP A 171 -2.24 4.51 2.90
C TRP A 171 -3.46 5.17 3.57
N ALA A 172 -4.59 5.16 2.87
CA ALA A 172 -5.83 5.77 3.34
C ALA A 172 -6.29 5.18 4.67
N HIS A 173 -6.28 3.86 4.82
CA HIS A 173 -6.73 3.17 6.02
C HIS A 173 -5.90 3.51 7.27
N ASP A 174 -4.57 3.58 7.15
CA ASP A 174 -3.70 3.92 8.28
C ASP A 174 -3.88 5.39 8.68
N SER A 175 -3.99 6.27 7.70
CA SER A 175 -4.21 7.71 7.92
C SER A 175 -5.60 7.98 8.49
N PHE A 176 -6.62 7.30 8.00
CA PHE A 176 -7.99 7.40 8.52
C PHE A 176 -8.08 6.96 9.98
N LYS A 177 -7.36 5.89 10.35
CA LYS A 177 -7.27 5.45 11.75
C LYS A 177 -6.73 6.54 12.68
N ILE A 178 -5.74 7.30 12.24
CA ILE A 178 -5.17 8.42 13.02
C ILE A 178 -6.13 9.61 13.04
N GLN A 179 -6.81 9.90 11.92
CA GLN A 179 -7.88 10.90 11.88
C GLN A 179 -9.00 10.59 12.87
N GLN A 180 -9.43 9.33 12.99
CA GLN A 180 -10.46 8.90 13.95
C GLN A 180 -10.02 9.07 15.43
N GLN A 181 -8.73 9.22 15.70
CA GLN A 181 -8.19 9.54 17.01
C GLN A 181 -8.22 11.05 17.31
N GLY A 182 -8.74 11.86 16.40
CA GLY A 182 -8.92 13.31 16.57
C GLY A 182 -7.75 14.17 16.09
N TYR A 183 -6.78 13.59 15.38
CA TYR A 183 -5.72 14.39 14.74
C TYR A 183 -6.29 15.17 13.54
N PRO A 184 -5.78 16.39 13.27
CA PRO A 184 -6.28 17.27 12.20
C PRO A 184 -5.75 16.83 10.82
N LEU A 185 -5.98 15.57 10.47
CA LEU A 185 -5.65 15.02 9.17
C LEU A 185 -6.82 15.15 8.21
N LYS A 186 -6.57 15.75 7.05
CA LYS A 186 -7.40 15.65 5.86
C LYS A 186 -6.87 14.55 4.97
N LEU A 187 -7.76 13.66 4.56
CA LEU A 187 -7.47 12.55 3.67
C LEU A 187 -8.11 12.83 2.32
N ILE A 188 -7.31 12.75 1.27
CA ILE A 188 -7.74 12.95 -0.12
C ILE A 188 -7.33 11.71 -0.91
N ILE A 189 -8.28 11.06 -1.56
CA ILE A 189 -8.02 9.96 -2.50
C ILE A 189 -8.07 10.55 -3.91
N PRO A 190 -6.93 10.80 -4.55
CA PRO A 190 -6.90 11.40 -5.88
C PRO A 190 -7.40 10.40 -6.93
N LYS A 191 -7.88 10.93 -8.06
CA LYS A 191 -8.21 10.08 -9.22
C LYS A 191 -6.98 9.35 -9.72
N GLN A 192 -7.21 8.21 -10.35
CA GLN A 192 -6.16 7.30 -10.83
C GLN A 192 -5.18 6.94 -9.72
N THR A 193 -5.71 6.65 -8.52
CA THR A 193 -4.88 6.17 -7.41
C THR A 193 -4.55 4.69 -7.55
N ALA A 194 -3.43 4.26 -6.96
CA ALA A 194 -3.09 2.84 -6.87
C ALA A 194 -3.56 2.23 -5.56
N TYR A 195 -3.53 0.90 -5.54
CA TYR A 195 -3.97 0.11 -4.40
C TYR A 195 -3.06 -1.09 -4.18
N GLU A 196 -3.00 -1.57 -2.93
CA GLU A 196 -2.45 -2.88 -2.60
C GLU A 196 -3.57 -3.89 -2.35
N ILE A 197 -3.27 -5.15 -2.61
CA ILE A 197 -4.04 -6.29 -2.09
C ILE A 197 -3.16 -6.96 -1.05
N GLY A 198 -3.66 -7.07 0.17
CA GLY A 198 -2.99 -7.83 1.22
C GLY A 198 -3.24 -9.31 1.04
N GLY A 199 -2.18 -10.09 0.93
CA GLY A 199 -2.25 -11.52 0.65
C GLY A 199 -2.34 -12.39 1.89
N SER A 200 -2.78 -13.61 1.68
CA SER A 200 -2.60 -14.75 2.57
C SER A 200 -2.23 -15.98 1.75
N ALA A 201 -1.27 -16.77 2.22
CA ALA A 201 -0.79 -17.96 1.53
C ALA A 201 -0.36 -19.04 2.52
N ILE A 202 -0.61 -20.31 2.19
CA ILE A 202 -0.15 -21.45 2.98
C ILE A 202 1.30 -21.75 2.60
N ILE A 203 2.20 -21.78 3.56
CA ILE A 203 3.60 -22.14 3.34
C ILE A 203 3.68 -23.67 3.15
N LYS A 204 4.21 -24.09 2.01
CA LYS A 204 4.33 -25.51 1.66
C LYS A 204 5.24 -26.23 2.64
N GLY A 205 4.75 -27.34 3.22
CA GLY A 205 5.49 -28.13 4.19
C GLY A 205 5.56 -27.52 5.58
N GLY A 206 4.72 -26.52 5.87
CA GLY A 206 4.53 -25.98 7.21
C GLY A 206 4.06 -27.06 8.21
N PRO A 207 4.35 -26.88 9.51
CA PRO A 207 4.10 -27.92 10.52
C PRO A 207 2.61 -28.21 10.77
N ASN A 208 1.68 -27.28 10.41
CA ASN A 208 0.26 -27.39 10.72
C ASN A 208 -0.65 -26.99 9.53
N THR A 209 -0.39 -27.54 8.34
CA THR A 209 -1.08 -27.17 7.09
C THR A 209 -2.60 -27.22 7.21
N GLU A 210 -3.19 -28.24 7.87
CA GLU A 210 -4.65 -28.33 8.01
C GLU A 210 -5.24 -27.20 8.87
N ASN A 211 -4.54 -26.76 9.91
CA ASN A 211 -4.94 -25.58 10.68
C ASN A 211 -4.76 -24.28 9.87
N ALA A 212 -3.76 -24.24 8.99
CA ALA A 212 -3.56 -23.13 8.06
C ALA A 212 -4.75 -22.95 7.13
N LYS A 213 -5.28 -24.04 6.57
CA LYS A 213 -6.49 -24.04 5.73
C LYS A 213 -7.69 -23.48 6.49
N VAL A 214 -7.94 -23.96 7.71
CA VAL A 214 -9.02 -23.45 8.57
C VAL A 214 -8.89 -21.96 8.82
N PHE A 215 -7.65 -21.46 9.04
CA PHE A 215 -7.42 -20.03 9.25
C PHE A 215 -7.69 -19.21 7.98
N ILE A 216 -7.23 -19.69 6.81
CA ILE A 216 -7.52 -19.02 5.52
C ILE A 216 -9.03 -18.98 5.27
N ASP A 217 -9.74 -20.11 5.48
CA ASP A 217 -11.18 -20.14 5.32
C ASP A 217 -11.89 -19.14 6.21
N TRP A 218 -11.50 -19.05 7.49
CA TRP A 218 -12.05 -18.06 8.41
C TRP A 218 -11.74 -16.62 7.96
N LEU A 219 -10.51 -16.35 7.54
CA LEU A 219 -10.06 -15.01 7.13
C LEU A 219 -10.90 -14.44 5.97
N LEU A 220 -11.42 -15.34 5.11
CA LEU A 220 -12.26 -15.00 3.97
C LEU A 220 -13.76 -15.02 4.28
N THR A 221 -14.18 -15.32 5.52
CA THR A 221 -15.60 -15.24 5.91
C THR A 221 -16.05 -13.78 5.98
N LYS A 222 -17.35 -13.58 5.88
CA LYS A 222 -17.98 -12.27 6.07
C LYS A 222 -17.65 -11.68 7.44
N GLU A 223 -17.74 -12.48 8.50
CA GLU A 223 -17.44 -12.08 9.88
C GLU A 223 -16.01 -11.56 10.03
N ALA A 224 -15.01 -12.28 9.50
CA ALA A 224 -13.61 -11.87 9.58
C ALA A 224 -13.34 -10.59 8.77
N GLN A 225 -14.00 -10.45 7.61
CA GLN A 225 -13.90 -9.25 6.79
C GLN A 225 -14.55 -8.04 7.46
N GLU A 226 -15.73 -8.20 8.08
CA GLU A 226 -16.37 -7.13 8.88
C GLU A 226 -15.50 -6.72 10.07
N LEU A 227 -14.88 -7.70 10.77
CA LEU A 227 -13.93 -7.43 11.84
C LEU A 227 -12.70 -6.67 11.34
N SER A 228 -12.15 -7.06 10.19
CA SER A 228 -11.03 -6.36 9.56
C SER A 228 -11.38 -4.91 9.24
N VAL A 229 -12.52 -4.67 8.60
CA VAL A 229 -13.02 -3.32 8.31
C VAL A 229 -13.14 -2.48 9.59
N ALA A 230 -13.76 -3.04 10.63
CA ALA A 230 -14.02 -2.32 11.89
C ALA A 230 -12.74 -1.96 12.66
N THR A 231 -11.66 -2.76 12.52
CA THR A 231 -10.44 -2.59 13.33
C THR A 231 -9.27 -1.97 12.57
N SER A 232 -9.21 -2.18 11.25
CA SER A 232 -8.10 -1.72 10.41
C SER A 232 -8.48 -0.65 9.39
N TYR A 233 -9.78 -0.40 9.17
CA TYR A 233 -10.30 0.50 8.13
C TYR A 233 -9.85 0.14 6.71
N ARG A 234 -9.41 -1.11 6.48
CA ARG A 234 -9.07 -1.62 5.16
C ARG A 234 -10.32 -2.02 4.41
N TYR A 235 -10.27 -1.91 3.10
CA TYR A 235 -11.38 -2.36 2.26
C TYR A 235 -11.48 -3.88 2.28
N PRO A 236 -12.69 -4.43 2.40
CA PRO A 236 -12.90 -5.86 2.30
C PRO A 236 -12.70 -6.34 0.86
N VAL A 237 -12.40 -7.61 0.69
CA VAL A 237 -12.33 -8.28 -0.62
C VAL A 237 -13.66 -8.96 -1.01
N ARG A 238 -14.62 -8.99 -0.09
CA ARG A 238 -15.97 -9.54 -0.31
C ARG A 238 -16.93 -8.41 -0.69
N ALA A 239 -17.70 -8.62 -1.74
CA ALA A 239 -18.70 -7.65 -2.19
C ALA A 239 -19.92 -7.50 -1.23
N ASP A 240 -20.15 -8.49 -0.35
CA ASP A 240 -21.24 -8.48 0.64
C ASP A 240 -20.83 -7.86 2.00
N VAL A 241 -19.65 -7.24 2.08
CA VAL A 241 -19.15 -6.50 3.24
C VAL A 241 -18.99 -5.03 2.86
N ALA A 242 -19.54 -4.14 3.68
CA ALA A 242 -19.48 -2.71 3.44
C ALA A 242 -18.04 -2.17 3.60
N ALA A 243 -17.69 -1.16 2.79
CA ALA A 243 -16.47 -0.39 2.95
C ALA A 243 -16.43 0.31 4.33
N PRO A 244 -15.24 0.72 4.82
CA PRO A 244 -15.11 1.45 6.08
C PRO A 244 -15.97 2.72 6.06
N ALA A 245 -16.80 2.91 7.08
CA ALA A 245 -17.63 4.10 7.19
C ALA A 245 -16.76 5.36 7.26
N GLY A 246 -17.02 6.31 6.36
CA GLY A 246 -16.24 7.56 6.24
C GLY A 246 -15.16 7.53 5.16
N LEU A 247 -14.91 6.40 4.53
CA LEU A 247 -14.16 6.31 3.29
C LEU A 247 -15.12 6.06 2.09
N PRO A 248 -14.77 6.48 0.86
CA PRO A 248 -15.56 6.17 -0.32
C PRO A 248 -15.61 4.66 -0.53
N THR A 249 -16.63 4.15 -1.20
CA THR A 249 -16.68 2.75 -1.65
C THR A 249 -15.66 2.51 -2.76
N LEU A 250 -15.29 1.25 -3.02
CA LEU A 250 -14.33 0.93 -4.10
C LEU A 250 -14.84 1.31 -5.49
N GLU A 251 -16.16 1.35 -5.68
CA GLU A 251 -16.78 1.78 -6.93
C GLU A 251 -16.68 3.30 -7.14
N GLU A 252 -16.57 4.08 -6.05
CA GLU A 252 -16.37 5.52 -6.09
C GLU A 252 -14.89 5.92 -6.24
N VAL A 253 -13.97 4.99 -5.99
CA VAL A 253 -12.53 5.22 -6.13
C VAL A 253 -12.10 5.01 -7.58
N ASP A 254 -11.58 6.07 -8.20
CA ASP A 254 -10.98 5.98 -9.53
C ASP A 254 -9.57 5.39 -9.42
N LEU A 255 -9.45 4.11 -9.70
CA LEU A 255 -8.20 3.37 -9.66
C LEU A 255 -7.45 3.46 -10.98
N VAL A 256 -6.13 3.61 -10.94
CA VAL A 256 -5.28 3.45 -12.11
C VAL A 256 -5.30 2.00 -12.60
N ASP A 257 -5.18 1.80 -13.91
CA ASP A 257 -5.00 0.46 -14.48
C ASP A 257 -3.60 -0.05 -14.10
N TYR A 258 -3.54 -0.71 -12.94
CA TYR A 258 -2.29 -1.16 -12.31
C TYR A 258 -2.01 -2.61 -12.68
N ASP A 259 -1.15 -2.81 -13.68
CA ASP A 259 -0.64 -4.14 -14.04
C ASP A 259 0.40 -4.62 -13.02
N ARG A 260 0.02 -5.62 -12.22
CA ARG A 260 0.84 -6.15 -11.12
C ARG A 260 2.06 -6.92 -11.63
N ASP A 261 1.91 -7.65 -12.73
CA ASP A 261 3.00 -8.43 -13.30
C ASP A 261 4.04 -7.49 -13.89
N GLN A 262 3.59 -6.45 -14.60
CA GLN A 262 4.46 -5.39 -15.08
C GLN A 262 5.12 -4.64 -13.91
N ALA A 263 4.37 -4.27 -12.88
CA ALA A 263 4.92 -3.62 -11.69
C ALA A 263 5.98 -4.47 -11.01
N ALA A 264 5.76 -5.78 -10.88
CA ALA A 264 6.74 -6.69 -10.31
C ALA A 264 8.00 -6.80 -11.19
N SER A 265 7.84 -6.90 -12.50
CA SER A 265 8.96 -7.05 -13.45
C SER A 265 9.84 -5.81 -13.57
N MET A 266 9.25 -4.60 -13.50
CA MET A 266 10.00 -3.34 -13.61
C MET A 266 10.60 -2.86 -12.28
N LYS A 267 10.26 -3.50 -11.15
CA LYS A 267 10.55 -3.00 -9.82
C LYS A 267 12.03 -2.69 -9.59
N GLU A 268 12.91 -3.63 -9.89
CA GLU A 268 14.36 -3.47 -9.67
C GLU A 268 14.89 -2.26 -10.44
N ALA A 269 14.60 -2.17 -11.74
CA ALA A 269 15.02 -1.06 -12.58
C ALA A 269 14.47 0.29 -12.12
N VAL A 270 13.21 0.34 -11.68
CA VAL A 270 12.58 1.56 -11.16
C VAL A 270 13.26 2.01 -9.87
N LEU A 271 13.56 1.07 -8.95
CA LEU A 271 14.21 1.39 -7.68
C LEU A 271 15.66 1.85 -7.87
N GLU A 272 16.41 1.21 -8.76
CA GLU A 272 17.77 1.63 -9.13
C GLU A 272 17.78 3.04 -9.74
N LYS A 273 16.85 3.30 -10.66
CA LYS A 273 16.71 4.61 -11.30
C LYS A 273 16.29 5.67 -10.29
N PHE A 274 15.36 5.36 -9.37
CA PHE A 274 14.93 6.29 -8.31
C PHE A 274 16.11 6.64 -7.39
N ASP A 275 16.89 5.64 -6.99
CA ASP A 275 18.07 5.88 -6.16
C ASP A 275 19.10 6.75 -6.89
N ALA A 276 19.44 6.42 -8.14
CA ALA A 276 20.45 7.11 -8.92
C ALA A 276 20.06 8.55 -9.29
N GLU A 277 18.80 8.76 -9.70
CA GLU A 277 18.39 10.05 -10.27
C GLU A 277 17.74 10.99 -9.23
N ILE A 278 17.29 10.48 -8.10
CA ILE A 278 16.60 11.25 -7.07
C ILE A 278 17.37 11.20 -5.75
N ILE A 279 17.49 10.03 -5.10
CA ILE A 279 18.05 9.94 -3.75
C ILE A 279 19.53 10.35 -3.72
N SER A 280 20.34 9.77 -4.61
CA SER A 280 21.79 10.03 -4.66
C SER A 280 22.15 11.47 -5.09
N ASN A 281 21.22 12.19 -5.69
CA ASN A 281 21.40 13.60 -6.08
C ASN A 281 20.98 14.60 -5.00
N ARG A 282 20.46 14.15 -3.88
CA ARG A 282 20.14 15.00 -2.73
C ARG A 282 21.43 15.24 -1.91
N ALA A 283 22.03 16.40 -2.08
CA ALA A 283 23.21 16.83 -1.32
C ALA A 283 22.81 17.37 0.07
#